data_940c25689bb25dc5d9a9a770b345d8cd
#
_entry.id   940c25689bb25dc5d9a9a770b345d8cd
#
_cell.length_a   1.000
_cell.length_b   1.000
_cell.length_c   1.000
_cell.angle_alpha   90.00
_cell.angle_beta   90.00
_cell.angle_gamma   90.00
#
_symmetry.space_group_name_H-M   'P 1'
#
loop_
_entity.id
_entity.type
_entity.pdbx_description
1 polymer ?
#
loop_
_entity_poly.entity_id
_entity_poly.type
_entity_poly.pdbx_seq_one_letter_code
_entity_poly.pdbx_strand_id
1 'polypeptide(L)'
;GANGRVAHEFILDLRPFKASAGIEAEDVAKRLMDFGFHSPTMSFPVPGTLMIEPTESESKRELDRFCEAMIAIREEIRDVEEGRIDRKNNPLKNAPHTAAAIADDSWDRPYSRHQAIFPRDWVRDGKFFPAVGRIDNVYGDRNLVCLCPPVEEYASR
;
A
#
# COMPACT_ATOMS: atom_id res chain seq x y z
N GLY A 1 13.93 16.40 -7.09
CA GLY A 1 14.87 17.49 -6.82
C GLY A 1 15.87 17.69 -7.96
N ALA A 2 16.50 18.84 -8.02
CA ALA A 2 17.51 19.11 -9.03
C ALA A 2 18.67 18.09 -8.92
N ASN A 3 19.15 17.60 -10.06
CA ASN A 3 20.26 16.63 -10.14
C ASN A 3 19.99 15.28 -9.45
N GLY A 4 18.71 14.88 -9.27
CA GLY A 4 18.35 13.62 -8.65
C GLY A 4 18.64 13.54 -7.15
N ARG A 5 18.82 14.68 -6.48
CA ARG A 5 19.08 14.76 -5.03
C ARG A 5 17.94 15.46 -4.31
N VAL A 6 17.68 15.02 -3.10
CA VAL A 6 16.73 15.62 -2.16
C VAL A 6 17.45 15.88 -0.82
N ALA A 7 16.84 16.67 0.06
CA ALA A 7 17.40 16.90 1.41
C ALA A 7 17.20 15.66 2.29
N HIS A 8 16.06 15.55 2.97
CA HIS A 8 15.73 14.41 3.82
C HIS A 8 14.42 13.72 3.40
N GLU A 9 13.58 14.42 2.65
CA GLU A 9 12.29 13.92 2.17
C GLU A 9 12.04 14.28 0.71
N PHE A 10 11.12 13.59 0.08
CA PHE A 10 10.67 13.91 -1.26
C PHE A 10 9.23 13.50 -1.50
N ILE A 11 8.60 14.17 -2.45
CA ILE A 11 7.24 13.88 -2.88
C ILE A 11 7.30 13.04 -4.17
N LEU A 12 6.69 11.86 -4.12
CA LEU A 12 6.50 11.02 -5.29
C LEU A 12 5.10 11.25 -5.87
N ASP A 13 5.04 11.79 -7.08
CA ASP A 13 3.78 12.08 -7.78
C ASP A 13 3.24 10.86 -8.49
N LEU A 14 2.10 10.34 -8.02
CA LEU A 14 1.42 9.18 -8.58
C LEU A 14 0.19 9.53 -9.43
N ARG A 15 -0.15 10.82 -9.52
CA ARG A 15 -1.33 11.29 -10.28
C ARG A 15 -1.36 10.87 -11.75
N PRO A 16 -0.22 10.79 -12.47
CA PRO A 16 -0.23 10.30 -13.84
C PRO A 16 -0.79 8.90 -13.99
N PHE A 17 -0.58 8.02 -13.01
CA PHE A 17 -1.04 6.63 -13.04
C PHE A 17 -2.55 6.47 -12.83
N LYS A 18 -3.20 7.47 -12.24
CA LYS A 18 -4.66 7.50 -12.18
C LYS A 18 -5.26 7.55 -13.58
N ALA A 19 -4.71 8.38 -14.45
CA ALA A 19 -5.17 8.50 -15.84
C ALA A 19 -4.80 7.26 -16.66
N SER A 20 -3.53 6.84 -16.64
CA SER A 20 -3.02 5.76 -17.49
C SER A 20 -3.50 4.37 -17.07
N ALA A 21 -3.50 4.07 -15.76
CA ALA A 21 -3.78 2.74 -15.21
C ALA A 21 -4.98 2.67 -14.26
N GLY A 22 -5.55 3.81 -13.85
CA GLY A 22 -6.56 3.85 -12.78
C GLY A 22 -5.99 3.58 -11.38
N ILE A 23 -4.66 3.64 -11.23
CA ILE A 23 -3.96 3.38 -9.97
C ILE A 23 -3.77 4.70 -9.22
N GLU A 24 -4.15 4.71 -7.96
CA GLU A 24 -4.07 5.86 -7.06
C GLU A 24 -2.97 5.68 -6.00
N ALA A 25 -2.65 6.75 -5.29
CA ALA A 25 -1.66 6.71 -4.21
C ALA A 25 -2.00 5.66 -3.15
N GLU A 26 -3.29 5.49 -2.82
CA GLU A 26 -3.74 4.46 -1.89
C GLU A 26 -3.41 3.04 -2.37
N ASP A 27 -3.55 2.75 -3.66
CA ASP A 27 -3.25 1.43 -4.21
C ASP A 27 -1.76 1.09 -4.04
N VAL A 28 -0.89 2.05 -4.33
CA VAL A 28 0.56 1.92 -4.14
C VAL A 28 0.92 1.77 -2.66
N ALA A 29 0.33 2.61 -1.81
CA ALA A 29 0.51 2.57 -0.36
C ALA A 29 0.13 1.20 0.21
N LYS A 30 -1.03 0.66 -0.17
CA LYS A 30 -1.50 -0.66 0.27
C LYS A 30 -0.65 -1.80 -0.30
N ARG A 31 -0.16 -1.66 -1.54
CA ARG A 31 0.73 -2.68 -2.14
C ARG A 31 2.09 -2.72 -1.44
N LEU A 32 2.63 -1.60 -0.99
CA LEU A 32 3.85 -1.55 -0.17
C LEU A 32 3.72 -2.37 1.13
N MET A 33 2.52 -2.47 1.71
CA MET A 33 2.29 -3.32 2.89
C MET A 33 2.50 -4.81 2.57
N ASP A 34 2.19 -5.26 1.35
CA ASP A 34 2.47 -6.64 0.91
C ASP A 34 3.98 -6.91 0.81
N PHE A 35 4.79 -5.89 0.55
CA PHE A 35 6.25 -5.94 0.59
C PHE A 35 6.83 -5.83 2.01
N GLY A 36 5.99 -5.63 3.03
CA GLY A 36 6.40 -5.51 4.41
C GLY A 36 6.83 -4.11 4.84
N PHE A 37 6.44 -3.08 4.08
CA PHE A 37 6.69 -1.69 4.45
C PHE A 37 5.46 -1.03 5.09
N HIS A 38 5.70 -0.24 6.12
CA HIS A 38 4.71 0.74 6.54
C HIS A 38 4.58 1.79 5.42
N SER A 39 3.35 2.06 5.03
CA SER A 39 3.08 2.98 3.93
C SER A 39 3.56 4.40 4.26
N PRO A 40 4.22 5.10 3.32
CA PRO A 40 4.53 6.52 3.48
C PRO A 40 3.27 7.38 3.63
N THR A 41 3.43 8.60 4.17
CA THR A 41 2.35 9.58 4.28
C THR A 41 1.71 9.83 2.91
N MET A 42 0.40 9.65 2.84
CA MET A 42 -0.37 9.72 1.60
C MET A 42 -1.09 11.05 1.47
N SER A 43 -1.06 11.63 0.26
CA SER A 43 -1.81 12.84 -0.11
C SER A 43 -1.49 14.09 0.75
N PHE A 44 -0.26 14.18 1.23
CA PHE A 44 0.25 15.32 1.96
C PHE A 44 1.70 15.64 1.53
N PRO A 45 2.06 16.91 1.31
CA PRO A 45 1.19 18.10 1.29
C PRO A 45 0.35 18.22 -0.01
N VAL A 46 0.55 17.32 -0.98
CA VAL A 46 -0.12 17.37 -2.27
C VAL A 46 -1.04 16.15 -2.44
N PRO A 47 -2.33 16.33 -2.75
CA PRO A 47 -3.23 15.22 -3.02
C PRO A 47 -2.72 14.28 -4.14
N GLY A 48 -2.87 12.96 -3.93
CA GLY A 48 -2.48 11.94 -4.93
C GLY A 48 -0.98 11.66 -5.00
N THR A 49 -0.23 12.02 -3.96
CA THR A 49 1.21 11.79 -3.85
C THR A 49 1.55 10.93 -2.62
N LEU A 50 2.79 10.46 -2.55
CA LEU A 50 3.38 9.90 -1.35
C LEU A 50 4.54 10.81 -0.90
N MET A 51 4.60 11.13 0.38
CA MET A 51 5.74 11.79 1.00
C MET A 51 6.65 10.73 1.60
N ILE A 52 7.86 10.60 1.07
CA ILE A 52 8.82 9.57 1.45
C ILE A 52 9.97 10.25 2.19
N GLU A 53 10.19 9.80 3.42
CA GLU A 53 11.24 10.27 4.30
C GLU A 53 12.04 9.08 4.82
N PRO A 54 13.09 8.65 4.13
CA PRO A 54 14.04 7.69 4.69
C PRO A 54 14.87 8.37 5.77
N THR A 55 14.90 7.77 6.96
CA THR A 55 15.71 8.32 8.05
C THR A 55 17.18 7.96 7.89
N GLU A 56 18.09 8.73 8.51
CA GLU A 56 19.52 8.45 8.53
C GLU A 56 19.87 7.16 9.30
N SER A 57 18.93 6.63 10.09
CA SER A 57 19.09 5.36 10.81
C SER A 57 18.78 4.13 9.96
N GLU A 58 18.17 4.31 8.78
CA GLU A 58 17.87 3.20 7.89
C GLU A 58 19.14 2.60 7.27
N SER A 59 19.22 1.28 7.26
CA SER A 59 20.32 0.59 6.61
C SER A 59 20.23 0.73 5.08
N LYS A 60 21.38 0.69 4.40
CA LYS A 60 21.40 0.64 2.93
C LYS A 60 20.56 -0.52 2.38
N ARG A 61 20.57 -1.67 3.07
CA ARG A 61 19.77 -2.84 2.70
C ARG A 61 18.27 -2.53 2.68
N GLU A 62 17.75 -1.82 3.68
CA GLU A 62 16.34 -1.42 3.73
C GLU A 62 15.99 -0.39 2.65
N LEU A 63 16.89 0.56 2.39
CA LEU A 63 16.71 1.50 1.28
C LEU A 63 16.67 0.79 -0.08
N ASP A 64 17.57 -0.15 -0.31
CA ASP A 64 17.59 -0.96 -1.53
C ASP A 64 16.29 -1.77 -1.68
N ARG A 65 15.82 -2.44 -0.59
CA ARG A 65 14.54 -3.17 -0.58
C ARG A 65 13.35 -2.28 -0.91
N PHE A 66 13.33 -1.06 -0.36
CA PHE A 66 12.27 -0.10 -0.68
C PHE A 66 12.30 0.31 -2.15
N CYS A 67 13.47 0.59 -2.70
CA CYS A 67 13.63 0.90 -4.12
C CYS A 67 13.16 -0.26 -5.01
N GLU A 68 13.55 -1.50 -4.68
CA GLU A 68 13.11 -2.69 -5.41
C GLU A 68 11.59 -2.89 -5.34
N ALA A 69 10.96 -2.63 -4.18
CA ALA A 69 9.51 -2.68 -4.02
C ALA A 69 8.83 -1.63 -4.93
N MET A 70 9.33 -0.40 -4.95
CA MET A 70 8.79 0.66 -5.80
C MET A 70 8.95 0.36 -7.29
N ILE A 71 10.08 -0.23 -7.70
CA ILE A 71 10.31 -0.68 -9.08
C ILE A 71 9.32 -1.79 -9.44
N ALA A 72 9.13 -2.79 -8.56
CA ALA A 72 8.17 -3.87 -8.76
C ALA A 72 6.73 -3.35 -8.90
N ILE A 73 6.33 -2.41 -8.04
CA ILE A 73 5.02 -1.75 -8.12
C ILE A 73 4.88 -0.99 -9.46
N ARG A 74 5.94 -0.31 -9.92
CA ARG A 74 5.93 0.37 -11.23
C ARG A 74 5.79 -0.61 -12.39
N GLU A 75 6.37 -1.82 -12.29
CA GLU A 75 6.18 -2.89 -13.26
C GLU A 75 4.72 -3.37 -13.28
N GLU A 76 4.12 -3.62 -12.11
CA GLU A 76 2.69 -3.99 -11.99
C GLU A 76 1.78 -2.90 -12.60
N ILE A 77 2.08 -1.61 -12.38
CA ILE A 77 1.34 -0.50 -13.00
C ILE A 77 1.47 -0.56 -14.53
N ARG A 78 2.68 -0.84 -15.05
CA ARG A 78 2.93 -0.99 -16.49
C ARG A 78 2.13 -2.14 -17.09
N ASP A 79 1.98 -3.25 -16.35
CA ASP A 79 1.16 -4.38 -16.78
C ASP A 79 -0.31 -3.98 -16.96
N VAL A 80 -0.82 -3.11 -16.08
CA VAL A 80 -2.15 -2.52 -16.24
C VAL A 80 -2.22 -1.57 -17.45
N GLU A 81 -1.23 -0.69 -17.61
CA GLU A 81 -1.15 0.28 -18.71
C GLU A 81 -1.17 -0.40 -20.08
N GLU A 82 -0.46 -1.54 -20.18
CA GLU A 82 -0.35 -2.33 -21.41
C GLU A 82 -1.46 -3.38 -21.57
N GLY A 83 -2.41 -3.43 -20.63
CA GLY A 83 -3.55 -4.36 -20.69
C GLY A 83 -3.18 -5.83 -20.45
N ARG A 84 -2.01 -6.12 -19.87
CA ARG A 84 -1.61 -7.49 -19.50
C ARG A 84 -2.37 -8.01 -18.29
N ILE A 85 -2.79 -7.11 -17.38
CA ILE A 85 -3.62 -7.44 -16.24
C ILE A 85 -4.84 -6.51 -16.18
N ASP A 86 -5.90 -6.98 -15.53
CA ASP A 86 -7.16 -6.24 -15.44
C ASP A 86 -6.99 -4.92 -14.67
N ARG A 87 -7.64 -3.86 -15.15
CA ARG A 87 -7.53 -2.51 -14.59
C ARG A 87 -8.18 -2.37 -13.21
N LYS A 88 -9.19 -3.19 -12.89
CA LYS A 88 -9.97 -3.12 -11.65
C LYS A 88 -9.69 -4.27 -10.69
N ASN A 89 -9.28 -5.43 -11.23
CA ASN A 89 -8.99 -6.63 -10.45
C ASN A 89 -7.53 -7.05 -10.67
N ASN A 90 -6.64 -6.50 -9.89
CA ASN A 90 -5.20 -6.70 -9.98
C ASN A 90 -4.55 -6.63 -8.58
N PRO A 91 -3.27 -7.02 -8.42
CA PRO A 91 -2.60 -7.00 -7.12
C PRO A 91 -2.61 -5.65 -6.41
N LEU A 92 -2.51 -4.54 -7.14
CA LEU A 92 -2.52 -3.19 -6.58
C LEU A 92 -3.90 -2.81 -6.03
N LYS A 93 -4.96 -3.07 -6.80
CA LYS A 93 -6.34 -2.77 -6.38
C LYS A 93 -6.82 -3.63 -5.21
N ASN A 94 -6.31 -4.85 -5.11
CA ASN A 94 -6.71 -5.80 -4.07
C ASN A 94 -5.78 -5.81 -2.84
N ALA A 95 -4.67 -5.08 -2.88
CA ALA A 95 -3.76 -4.93 -1.74
C ALA A 95 -4.44 -4.17 -0.58
N PRO A 96 -4.07 -4.44 0.68
CA PRO A 96 -3.10 -5.44 1.09
C PRO A 96 -3.73 -6.85 1.21
N HIS A 97 -2.90 -7.88 1.02
CA HIS A 97 -3.34 -9.27 1.09
C HIS A 97 -3.14 -9.83 2.50
N THR A 98 -4.26 -10.03 3.21
CA THR A 98 -4.25 -10.60 4.57
C THR A 98 -4.07 -12.12 4.54
N ALA A 99 -3.62 -12.69 5.66
CA ALA A 99 -3.53 -14.15 5.81
C ALA A 99 -4.90 -14.82 5.62
N ALA A 100 -5.98 -14.21 6.13
CA ALA A 100 -7.33 -14.72 5.95
C ALA A 100 -7.74 -14.78 4.47
N ALA A 101 -7.47 -13.72 3.69
CA ALA A 101 -7.80 -13.71 2.26
C ALA A 101 -6.99 -14.74 1.46
N ILE A 102 -5.77 -15.08 1.90
CA ILE A 102 -4.94 -16.10 1.25
C ILE A 102 -5.38 -17.52 1.63
N ALA A 103 -5.82 -17.70 2.87
CA ALA A 103 -6.26 -19.00 3.37
C ALA A 103 -7.70 -19.37 2.94
N ASP A 104 -8.46 -18.43 2.39
CA ASP A 104 -9.81 -18.70 1.89
C ASP A 104 -9.77 -19.75 0.77
N ASP A 105 -10.72 -20.69 0.77
CA ASP A 105 -10.82 -21.75 -0.24
C ASP A 105 -11.11 -21.16 -1.63
N SER A 106 -11.87 -20.07 -1.69
CA SER A 106 -12.18 -19.34 -2.92
C SER A 106 -11.05 -18.36 -3.27
N TRP A 107 -10.63 -18.36 -4.54
CA TRP A 107 -9.70 -17.38 -5.08
C TRP A 107 -10.17 -16.96 -6.47
N ASP A 108 -10.90 -15.88 -6.52
CA ASP A 108 -11.54 -15.36 -7.74
C ASP A 108 -10.69 -14.28 -8.46
N ARG A 109 -9.42 -14.15 -8.09
CA ARG A 109 -8.52 -13.11 -8.61
C ARG A 109 -7.72 -13.64 -9.82
N PRO A 110 -7.48 -12.80 -10.86
CA PRO A 110 -6.80 -13.23 -12.09
C PRO A 110 -5.27 -13.35 -11.93
N TYR A 111 -4.77 -13.44 -10.71
CA TYR A 111 -3.36 -13.64 -10.39
C TYR A 111 -3.23 -14.68 -9.26
N SER A 112 -2.04 -15.26 -9.10
CA SER A 112 -1.83 -16.32 -8.11
C SER A 112 -1.74 -15.79 -6.68
N ARG A 113 -2.09 -16.64 -5.69
CA ARG A 113 -1.82 -16.35 -4.28
C ARG A 113 -0.35 -16.06 -4.04
N HIS A 114 0.54 -16.77 -4.73
CA HIS A 114 1.98 -16.54 -4.64
C HIS A 114 2.36 -15.11 -5.03
N GLN A 115 1.88 -14.63 -6.18
CA GLN A 115 2.11 -13.25 -6.64
C GLN A 115 1.51 -12.21 -5.67
N ALA A 116 0.40 -12.54 -5.03
CA ALA A 116 -0.21 -11.68 -4.03
C ALA A 116 0.72 -11.41 -2.85
N ILE A 117 1.31 -12.48 -2.27
CA ILE A 117 2.04 -12.42 -1.00
C ILE A 117 3.55 -12.37 -1.13
N PHE A 118 4.11 -12.85 -2.23
CA PHE A 118 5.56 -12.87 -2.50
C PHE A 118 5.87 -12.18 -3.83
N PRO A 119 5.63 -10.86 -3.92
CA PRO A 119 5.88 -10.12 -5.15
C PRO A 119 7.37 -10.07 -5.54
N ARG A 120 8.27 -10.36 -4.60
CA ARG A 120 9.71 -10.58 -4.76
C ARG A 120 10.18 -11.67 -3.80
N ASP A 121 11.23 -12.40 -4.17
CA ASP A 121 11.70 -13.55 -3.39
C ASP A 121 12.14 -13.17 -1.97
N TRP A 122 12.80 -12.04 -1.80
CA TRP A 122 13.25 -11.58 -0.49
C TRP A 122 12.11 -11.28 0.51
N VAL A 123 10.87 -11.12 0.04
CA VAL A 123 9.70 -10.94 0.93
C VAL A 123 9.44 -12.20 1.76
N ARG A 124 9.89 -13.38 1.30
CA ARG A 124 9.69 -14.66 2.01
C ARG A 124 10.40 -14.69 3.36
N ASP A 125 11.59 -14.09 3.44
CA ASP A 125 12.47 -14.17 4.61
C ASP A 125 11.89 -13.49 5.86
N GLY A 126 10.94 -12.60 5.68
CA GLY A 126 10.32 -11.86 6.78
C GLY A 126 8.90 -11.43 6.47
N LYS A 127 8.10 -12.32 5.85
CA LYS A 127 6.73 -11.99 5.47
C LYS A 127 5.89 -11.58 6.67
N PHE A 128 5.42 -10.35 6.63
CA PHE A 128 4.38 -9.83 7.51
C PHE A 128 3.05 -9.77 6.76
N PHE A 129 2.00 -10.30 7.38
CA PHE A 129 0.65 -10.20 6.83
C PHE A 129 -0.09 -9.04 7.48
N PRO A 130 -0.57 -8.07 6.70
CA PRO A 130 -1.46 -7.03 7.21
C PRO A 130 -2.70 -7.65 7.88
N ALA A 131 -3.09 -7.10 9.02
CA ALA A 131 -4.24 -7.61 9.78
C ALA A 131 -5.58 -7.32 9.10
N VAL A 132 -5.65 -6.24 8.31
CA VAL A 132 -6.87 -5.75 7.66
C VAL A 132 -6.62 -5.57 6.17
N GLY A 133 -7.57 -6.00 5.35
CA GLY A 133 -7.59 -5.78 3.90
C GLY A 133 -8.06 -4.37 3.51
N ARG A 134 -8.53 -4.22 2.29
CA ARG A 134 -9.11 -2.97 1.82
C ARG A 134 -10.41 -2.67 2.56
N ILE A 135 -10.57 -1.46 3.07
CA ILE A 135 -11.76 -0.98 3.74
C ILE A 135 -12.41 0.17 2.97
N ASP A 136 -13.69 0.39 3.16
CA ASP A 136 -14.39 1.57 2.66
C ASP A 136 -14.23 2.72 3.67
N ASN A 137 -13.19 3.54 3.48
CA ASN A 137 -12.89 4.68 4.34
C ASN A 137 -14.04 5.69 4.36
N VAL A 138 -14.68 5.92 3.21
CA VAL A 138 -15.77 6.91 3.10
C VAL A 138 -16.99 6.46 3.88
N TYR A 139 -17.32 5.18 3.81
CA TYR A 139 -18.39 4.62 4.64
C TYR A 139 -18.04 4.71 6.13
N GLY A 140 -16.82 4.32 6.51
CA GLY A 140 -16.36 4.37 7.90
C GLY A 140 -16.43 5.76 8.49
N ASP A 141 -15.96 6.77 7.76
CA ASP A 141 -15.98 8.17 8.21
C ASP A 141 -17.40 8.73 8.38
N ARG A 142 -18.36 8.24 7.61
CA ARG A 142 -19.77 8.67 7.67
C ARG A 142 -20.61 7.87 8.67
N ASN A 143 -20.13 6.71 9.11
CA ASN A 143 -20.83 5.79 9.98
C ASN A 143 -19.99 5.44 11.20
N LEU A 144 -19.61 6.45 11.95
CA LEU A 144 -18.82 6.29 13.17
C LEU A 144 -19.62 5.49 14.21
N VAL A 145 -18.98 4.45 14.76
CA VAL A 145 -19.50 3.67 15.88
C VAL A 145 -18.61 3.94 17.09
N CYS A 146 -19.15 4.65 18.09
CA CYS A 146 -18.48 4.87 19.36
C CYS A 146 -18.83 3.73 20.32
N LEU A 147 -17.82 2.96 20.72
CA LEU A 147 -17.96 1.91 21.73
C LEU A 147 -17.50 2.37 23.12
N CYS A 148 -17.11 3.64 23.27
CA CYS A 148 -16.72 4.20 24.55
C CYS A 148 -17.97 4.37 25.42
N PRO A 149 -17.95 3.94 26.68
CA PRO A 149 -19.01 4.26 27.63
C PRO A 149 -19.14 5.79 27.77
N PRO A 150 -20.35 6.32 28.01
CA PRO A 150 -20.54 7.73 28.27
C PRO A 150 -19.74 8.18 29.51
N VAL A 151 -19.34 9.45 29.53
CA VAL A 151 -18.44 9.99 30.57
C VAL A 151 -19.01 9.79 31.97
N GLU A 152 -20.32 9.78 32.10
CA GLU A 152 -21.08 9.59 33.34
C GLU A 152 -20.79 8.21 33.98
N GLU A 153 -20.51 7.20 33.20
CA GLU A 153 -20.16 5.88 33.74
C GLU A 153 -18.77 5.87 34.41
N TYR A 154 -17.89 6.79 34.07
CA TYR A 154 -16.58 6.94 34.73
C TYR A 154 -16.62 7.81 35.96
N ALA A 155 -17.60 8.70 36.08
CA ALA A 155 -17.74 9.58 37.22
C ALA A 155 -18.28 8.86 38.48
N SER A 156 -18.82 7.66 38.32
CA SER A 156 -19.37 6.83 39.41
C SER A 156 -18.41 5.79 39.97
N ARG A 157 -17.14 5.79 39.54
CA ARG A 157 -16.04 4.95 40.06
C ARG A 157 -15.05 5.79 40.86
#